data_85abbf6236808919c0c847eba54f2842
#
_entry.id   85abbf6236808919c0c847eba54f2842
#
_cell.length_a   1.000
_cell.length_b   1.000
_cell.length_c   1.000
_cell.angle_alpha   90.00
_cell.angle_beta   90.00
_cell.angle_gamma   90.00
#
_symmetry.space_group_name_H-M   'P 1'
#
loop_
_entity.id
_entity.type
_entity.pdbx_description
1 polymer ?
#
loop_
_entity_poly.entity_id
_entity_poly.type
_entity_poly.pdbx_seq_one_letter_code
_entity_poly.pdbx_strand_id
1 'polypeptide(L)' 'MDLSPERVVLGEMTLADVLAALQELGERTRAIFYLYRRENLKIREIAAIYGISASAVEKHVSKALLHLTRRQDER' A
#
# COMPACT_ATOMS: atom_id res chain seq x y z
N MET A 1 13.72 -9.51 -13.34
CA MET A 1 12.46 -10.01 -12.76
C MET A 1 12.24 -9.40 -11.39
N ASP A 2 11.09 -8.82 -11.19
CA ASP A 2 10.76 -8.18 -9.93
C ASP A 2 10.11 -9.18 -8.99
N LEU A 3 10.85 -9.57 -7.94
CA LEU A 3 10.37 -10.52 -6.95
C LEU A 3 10.10 -9.84 -5.60
N SER A 4 9.72 -8.57 -5.64
CA SER A 4 9.43 -7.84 -4.42
C SER A 4 8.27 -8.52 -3.65
N PRO A 5 8.32 -8.52 -2.31
CA PRO A 5 7.22 -9.06 -1.50
C PRO A 5 5.88 -8.40 -1.82
N GLU A 6 5.92 -7.14 -2.17
CA GLU A 6 4.75 -6.36 -2.57
C GLU A 6 4.04 -7.01 -3.76
N ARG A 7 4.79 -7.36 -4.80
CA ARG A 7 4.21 -7.97 -5.99
C ARG A 7 3.63 -9.33 -5.71
N VAL A 8 4.31 -10.13 -4.90
CA VAL A 8 3.85 -11.46 -4.53
C VAL A 8 2.53 -11.38 -3.76
N VAL A 9 2.47 -10.56 -2.72
CA VAL A 9 1.28 -10.43 -1.89
C VAL A 9 0.09 -9.97 -2.72
N LEU A 10 0.24 -8.91 -3.50
CA LEU A 10 -0.85 -8.35 -4.29
C LEU A 10 -1.28 -9.30 -5.42
N GLY A 11 -0.35 -10.09 -5.97
CA GLY A 11 -0.67 -11.05 -7.01
C GLY A 11 -1.47 -12.26 -6.52
N GLU A 12 -1.40 -12.56 -5.22
CA GLU A 12 -2.11 -13.70 -4.64
C GLU A 12 -3.48 -13.36 -4.07
N MET A 13 -3.82 -12.08 -4.01
CA MET A 13 -5.10 -11.63 -3.47
C MET A 13 -6.03 -11.19 -4.60
N THR A 14 -7.32 -11.44 -4.45
CA THR A 14 -8.29 -10.89 -5.39
C THR A 14 -8.42 -9.38 -5.16
N LEU A 15 -8.91 -8.67 -6.16
CA LEU A 15 -9.16 -7.24 -6.02
C LEU A 15 -10.13 -6.96 -4.87
N ALA A 16 -11.17 -7.78 -4.74
CA ALA A 16 -12.14 -7.61 -3.64
C ALA A 16 -11.47 -7.75 -2.29
N ASP A 17 -10.56 -8.71 -2.13
CA ASP A 17 -9.82 -8.92 -0.89
C ASP A 17 -8.93 -7.72 -0.56
N VAL A 18 -8.25 -7.19 -1.59
CA VAL A 18 -7.37 -6.03 -1.40
C VAL A 18 -8.19 -4.82 -0.96
N LEU A 19 -9.30 -4.56 -1.63
CA LEU A 19 -10.16 -3.42 -1.30
C LEU A 19 -10.74 -3.55 0.11
N ALA A 20 -11.18 -4.75 0.49
CA ALA A 20 -11.71 -4.99 1.84
C ALA A 20 -10.63 -4.74 2.90
N ALA A 21 -9.43 -5.23 2.66
CA ALA A 21 -8.32 -5.04 3.60
C ALA A 21 -7.96 -3.56 3.74
N LEU A 22 -7.94 -2.83 2.62
CA LEU A 22 -7.61 -1.40 2.64
C LEU A 22 -8.63 -0.58 3.42
N GLN A 23 -9.90 -1.00 3.43
CA GLN A 23 -10.93 -0.32 4.20
C GLN A 23 -10.67 -0.37 5.71
N GLU A 24 -9.88 -1.32 6.16
CA GLU A 24 -9.52 -1.47 7.57
C GLU A 24 -8.41 -0.52 8.01
N LEU A 25 -7.76 0.14 7.05
CA LEU A 25 -6.68 1.08 7.32
C LEU A 25 -7.22 2.50 7.51
N GLY A 26 -6.43 3.34 8.17
CA GLY A 26 -6.75 4.76 8.28
C GLY A 26 -6.84 5.40 6.89
N GLU A 27 -7.63 6.46 6.81
CA GLU A 27 -7.89 7.14 5.54
C GLU A 27 -6.62 7.59 4.83
N ARG A 28 -5.68 8.18 5.56
CA ARG A 28 -4.45 8.69 4.97
C ARG A 28 -3.58 7.55 4.41
N THR A 29 -3.43 6.47 5.17
CA THR A 29 -2.64 5.31 4.73
C THR A 29 -3.24 4.71 3.46
N ARG A 30 -4.56 4.56 3.43
CA ARG A 30 -5.27 4.03 2.28
C ARG A 30 -5.09 4.92 1.06
N ALA A 31 -5.24 6.23 1.22
CA ALA A 31 -5.10 7.19 0.13
C ALA A 31 -3.68 7.19 -0.44
N ILE A 32 -2.68 7.18 0.44
CA ILE A 32 -1.28 7.16 0.02
C ILE A 32 -0.97 5.87 -0.72
N PHE A 33 -1.45 4.74 -0.21
CA PHE A 33 -1.22 3.46 -0.87
C PHE A 33 -1.88 3.42 -2.25
N TYR A 34 -3.09 3.98 -2.38
CA TYR A 34 -3.78 4.08 -3.65
C TYR A 34 -2.96 4.89 -4.67
N LEU A 35 -2.44 6.04 -4.26
CA LEU A 35 -1.61 6.86 -5.14
C LEU A 35 -0.35 6.12 -5.57
N TYR A 36 0.23 5.37 -4.66
CA TYR A 36 1.45 4.62 -4.93
C TYR A 36 1.21 3.47 -5.92
N ARG A 37 0.16 2.69 -5.69
CA ARG A 37 -0.07 1.48 -6.49
C ARG A 37 -0.93 1.72 -7.73
N ARG A 38 -2.01 2.45 -7.58
CA ARG A 38 -2.98 2.64 -8.66
C ARG A 38 -2.55 3.74 -9.61
N GLU A 39 -2.11 4.85 -9.07
CA GLU A 39 -1.72 6.01 -9.86
C GLU A 39 -0.24 5.99 -10.24
N ASN A 40 0.52 5.03 -9.73
CA ASN A 40 1.95 4.87 -10.02
C ASN A 40 2.78 6.09 -9.67
N LEU A 41 2.38 6.84 -8.66
CA LEU A 41 3.17 7.98 -8.22
C LEU A 41 4.40 7.52 -7.45
N LYS A 42 5.47 8.28 -7.60
CA LYS A 42 6.69 8.01 -6.86
C LYS A 42 6.56 8.49 -5.42
N ILE A 43 7.31 7.85 -4.52
CA ILE A 43 7.30 8.20 -3.09
C ILE A 43 7.47 9.71 -2.90
N ARG A 44 8.46 10.32 -3.58
CA ARG A 44 8.71 11.76 -3.42
C ARG A 44 7.57 12.63 -3.93
N GLU A 45 6.85 12.17 -4.95
CA GLU A 45 5.71 12.89 -5.48
C GLU A 45 4.56 12.90 -4.47
N ILE A 46 4.31 11.76 -3.85
CA ILE A 46 3.29 11.63 -2.81
C ILE A 46 3.68 12.49 -1.61
N ALA A 47 4.95 12.46 -1.22
CA ALA A 47 5.46 13.27 -0.12
C ALA A 47 5.19 14.75 -0.36
N ALA A 48 5.41 15.22 -1.58
CA ALA A 48 5.15 16.61 -1.95
C ALA A 48 3.66 16.95 -1.85
N ILE A 49 2.79 16.04 -2.31
CA ILE A 49 1.35 16.27 -2.28
C ILE A 49 0.86 16.44 -0.83
N TYR A 50 1.36 15.61 0.09
CA TYR A 50 0.91 15.64 1.48
C TYR A 50 1.73 16.55 2.38
N GLY A 51 2.83 17.12 1.88
CA GLY A 51 3.69 17.97 2.69
C GLY A 51 4.38 17.21 3.81
N ILE A 52 4.76 15.95 3.56
CA ILE A 52 5.44 15.08 4.53
C ILE A 52 6.73 14.56 3.91
N SER A 53 7.56 13.91 4.73
CA SER A 53 8.82 13.36 4.24
C SER A 53 8.60 12.10 3.41
N ALA A 54 9.56 11.77 2.55
CA ALA A 54 9.55 10.51 1.81
C ALA A 54 9.52 9.33 2.78
N SER A 55 10.26 9.43 3.88
CA SER A 55 10.28 8.39 4.91
C SER A 55 8.89 8.15 5.50
N ALA A 56 8.12 9.22 5.73
CA ALA A 56 6.75 9.09 6.24
C ALA A 56 5.85 8.38 5.22
N VAL A 57 6.01 8.71 3.93
CA VAL A 57 5.25 8.02 2.88
C VAL A 57 5.59 6.53 2.87
N GLU A 58 6.88 6.20 2.95
CA GLU A 58 7.32 4.80 2.98
C GLU A 58 6.72 4.04 4.16
N LYS A 59 6.57 4.69 5.32
CA LYS A 59 5.95 4.07 6.48
C LYS A 59 4.48 3.76 6.21
N HIS A 60 3.76 4.65 5.56
CA HIS A 60 2.37 4.40 5.19
C HIS A 60 2.25 3.23 4.21
N VAL A 61 3.12 3.21 3.20
CA VAL A 61 3.13 2.12 2.22
C VAL A 61 3.46 0.79 2.89
N SER A 62 4.49 0.76 3.74
CA SER A 62 4.89 -0.44 4.46
C SER A 62 3.77 -0.95 5.38
N LYS A 63 3.08 -0.04 6.06
CA LYS A 63 1.96 -0.40 6.93
C LYS A 63 0.84 -1.06 6.13
N ALA A 64 0.53 -0.51 4.96
CA ALA A 64 -0.50 -1.10 4.10
C ALA A 64 -0.10 -2.49 3.62
N LEU A 65 1.15 -2.64 3.16
CA LEU A 65 1.64 -3.93 2.69
C LEU A 65 1.65 -4.98 3.80
N LEU A 66 2.05 -4.59 4.99
CA LEU A 66 2.05 -5.51 6.14
C LEU A 66 0.63 -5.96 6.46
N HIS A 67 -0.32 -5.02 6.42
CA HIS A 67 -1.72 -5.36 6.67
C HIS A 67 -2.26 -6.34 5.65
N LEU A 68 -1.96 -6.12 4.37
CA LEU A 68 -2.38 -7.01 3.29
C LEU A 68 -1.76 -8.41 3.47
N THR A 69 -0.49 -8.47 3.86
CA THR A 69 0.19 -9.73 4.10
C THR A 69 -0.49 -10.51 5.23
N ARG A 70 -0.86 -9.84 6.31
CA ARG A 70 -1.55 -10.46 7.44
C ARG A 70 -2.92 -10.99 7.04
N ARG A 71 -3.64 -10.22 6.24
CA ARG A 71 -4.96 -10.66 5.76
C ARG A 71 -4.84 -11.91 4.90
N GLN A 72 -3.81 -11.98 4.07
CA GLN A 72 -3.56 -13.16 3.24
C GLN A 72 -3.28 -14.38 4.12
N ASP A 73 -2.50 -14.21 5.18
CA ASP A 73 -2.14 -15.31 6.08
C ASP A 73 -3.32 -15.83 6.89
N GLU A 74 -4.34 -15.02 7.09
CA GLU A 74 -5.53 -15.38 7.86
C GLU A 74 -6.55 -16.20 7.07
N ARG A 75 -6.30 -16.44 5.80
CA ARG A 75 -7.26 -17.11 4.91
C ARG A 75 -7.13 -18.64 4.94
#